data_09f8bdddbff7041dd238d6a4ffe3ab42
#
_entry.id   09f8bdddbff7041dd238d6a4ffe3ab42
#
_cell.length_a   1.000
_cell.length_b   1.000
_cell.length_c   1.000
_cell.angle_alpha   90.00
_cell.angle_beta   90.00
_cell.angle_gamma   90.00
#
_symmetry.space_group_name_H-M   'P 1'
#
loop_
_entity.id
_entity.type
_entity.pdbx_description
1 polymer ?
#
loop_
_entity_poly.entity_id
_entity_poly.type
_entity_poly.pdbx_seq_one_letter_code
_entity_poly.pdbx_strand_id
1 'polypeptide(L)'
;MGIRSRRRSNHAEIPAALSLSAVVTLGAMLLPATPAAAAPHPWAPAPVNSCGETGFDPVNRQADPSGSTSQAPVTVKVPIPVPQIVTVQQFAPKPDQNRVDVDLPADPCASPCPDVRDTVAPTPPAAPGGGSASLPQVEVTTEAEPIPVVVPGGEPPEPQPSPAAAPLQQAVPAPPAAAVAAPQVDSVELVNQVTGHGSINRTDTRWSVDGTDLGLMWESKPGQVAVVFGDTFGKGWKVGGAGTDTQDWRSNVIAYSSTKDLSQGLVLDDFVQNKRCHAAEILDSRKVKNFETTTIPTSGFAVGDRQYLTYMSVNRWSKIPGMWWTNLGGIAWSDDNGRTWTKSQWARWDNLFGLGRFQVATMVPHGDYVYMFGTPNGRLGTIGLARVPADHVLDKSSYQYWVNDAWVPADGANELLATPLISGTASELSVHFDAESNRWQLVYLDTVRQQIVLRTAADPQGTWTEPVALINTEDYPTAYGGFIHPWSTGKDLYFTISAWNSYNVYLMHAKLK
;
A
#
# COMPACT_ATOMS: atom_id res chain seq x y z
N MET A 1 71.00 12.96 24.87
CA MET A 1 71.94 13.04 23.71
C MET A 1 70.99 13.29 22.50
N GLY A 2 70.83 14.46 22.06
CA GLY A 2 71.66 15.56 21.62
C GLY A 2 72.00 15.39 20.16
N ILE A 3 71.46 16.26 19.35
CA ILE A 3 72.04 17.33 18.49
C ILE A 3 71.12 17.49 17.26
N ARG A 4 70.40 18.59 17.10
CA ARG A 4 70.63 19.84 16.36
C ARG A 4 71.19 19.62 14.92
N SER A 5 70.64 20.23 13.93
CA SER A 5 70.25 21.52 13.39
C SER A 5 70.66 21.58 11.92
N ARG A 6 69.97 22.20 11.02
CA ARG A 6 70.16 23.57 10.47
C ARG A 6 69.33 23.82 9.19
N ARG A 7 68.79 25.03 9.19
CA ARG A 7 68.20 25.74 8.03
C ARG A 7 69.25 25.95 6.91
N ARG A 8 68.76 26.10 5.68
CA ARG A 8 69.19 27.16 4.76
C ARG A 8 68.07 27.53 3.78
N SER A 9 67.77 28.78 3.78
CA SER A 9 67.04 29.57 2.78
C SER A 9 67.94 29.89 1.59
N ASN A 10 67.43 29.95 0.39
CA ASN A 10 68.01 30.81 -0.65
C ASN A 10 66.88 31.36 -1.51
N HIS A 11 66.88 32.72 -1.51
CA HIS A 11 66.20 33.56 -2.50
C HIS A 11 67.01 33.61 -3.80
N ALA A 12 66.34 33.70 -4.95
CA ALA A 12 66.84 34.37 -6.17
C ALA A 12 65.65 34.60 -7.11
N GLU A 13 65.34 35.70 -7.29
CA GLU A 13 65.25 36.84 -8.21
C GLU A 13 64.69 36.51 -9.60
N ILE A 14 63.74 37.37 -9.99
CA ILE A 14 63.03 37.47 -11.26
C ILE A 14 63.92 38.20 -12.29
N PRO A 15 63.77 37.90 -13.59
CA PRO A 15 63.64 39.02 -14.51
C PRO A 15 62.39 38.94 -15.41
N ALA A 16 61.80 40.10 -15.58
CA ALA A 16 60.74 40.37 -16.51
C ALA A 16 61.21 40.28 -17.96
N ALA A 17 60.44 39.64 -18.81
CA ALA A 17 60.53 39.80 -20.26
C ALA A 17 59.12 40.03 -20.81
N LEU A 18 58.91 41.26 -21.27
CA LEU A 18 57.78 41.65 -22.10
C LEU A 18 57.87 40.94 -23.47
N SER A 19 56.82 40.22 -23.85
CA SER A 19 56.60 39.90 -25.27
C SER A 19 55.14 40.21 -25.61
N LEU A 20 54.99 41.14 -26.52
CA LEU A 20 53.80 41.50 -27.27
C LEU A 20 53.32 40.27 -28.04
N SER A 21 52.12 39.80 -27.82
CA SER A 21 51.47 38.80 -28.67
C SER A 21 50.08 39.26 -29.07
N ALA A 22 49.85 39.24 -30.35
CA ALA A 22 48.67 39.69 -31.08
C ALA A 22 47.40 38.99 -30.59
N VAL A 23 46.37 39.77 -30.36
CA VAL A 23 45.00 39.31 -30.10
C VAL A 23 44.40 38.89 -31.46
N VAL A 24 44.31 37.61 -31.72
CA VAL A 24 43.42 37.07 -32.74
C VAL A 24 42.10 36.73 -32.06
N THR A 25 41.11 37.57 -32.24
CA THR A 25 39.72 37.33 -31.87
C THR A 25 39.14 36.29 -32.82
N LEU A 26 39.18 34.98 -32.44
CA LEU A 26 38.31 33.97 -33.00
C LEU A 26 36.93 34.17 -32.37
N GLY A 27 36.01 34.72 -33.13
CA GLY A 27 34.57 34.70 -32.77
C GLY A 27 34.04 33.28 -32.82
N ALA A 28 34.05 32.57 -31.68
CA ALA A 28 33.27 31.34 -31.53
C ALA A 28 31.81 31.76 -31.47
N MET A 29 31.07 31.52 -32.54
CA MET A 29 29.59 31.50 -32.47
C MET A 29 29.19 30.44 -31.46
N LEU A 30 28.79 30.84 -30.28
CA LEU A 30 28.05 30.02 -29.34
C LEU A 30 26.69 29.75 -29.98
N LEU A 31 26.58 28.61 -30.67
CA LEU A 31 25.28 28.03 -30.96
C LEU A 31 24.59 27.80 -29.61
N PRO A 32 23.33 28.24 -29.42
CA PRO A 32 22.60 27.91 -28.22
C PRO A 32 22.54 26.37 -28.15
N ALA A 33 23.10 25.81 -27.07
CA ALA A 33 22.90 24.39 -26.77
C ALA A 33 21.38 24.18 -26.70
N THR A 34 20.84 23.37 -27.59
CA THR A 34 19.49 22.89 -27.45
C THR A 34 19.41 22.24 -26.07
N PRO A 35 18.47 22.62 -25.21
CA PRO A 35 18.32 21.96 -23.92
C PRO A 35 18.14 20.46 -24.24
N ALA A 36 18.99 19.62 -23.67
CA ALA A 36 18.80 18.18 -23.73
C ALA A 36 17.37 17.92 -23.22
N ALA A 37 16.54 17.29 -24.04
CA ALA A 37 15.22 16.88 -23.59
C ALA A 37 15.42 16.07 -22.30
N ALA A 38 14.80 16.51 -21.22
CA ALA A 38 14.82 15.76 -19.98
C ALA A 38 14.33 14.33 -20.29
N ALA A 39 15.01 13.32 -19.75
CA ALA A 39 14.53 11.94 -19.89
C ALA A 39 13.07 11.89 -19.43
N PRO A 40 12.20 11.17 -20.18
CA PRO A 40 10.81 11.07 -19.79
C PRO A 40 10.73 10.47 -18.37
N HIS A 41 9.90 11.04 -17.52
CA HIS A 41 9.68 10.53 -16.17
C HIS A 41 9.05 9.12 -16.26
N PRO A 42 9.38 8.16 -15.37
CA PRO A 42 8.84 6.80 -15.42
C PRO A 42 7.31 6.70 -15.41
N TRP A 43 6.61 7.64 -14.77
CA TRP A 43 5.16 7.76 -14.82
C TRP A 43 4.60 8.36 -16.12
N ALA A 44 5.42 8.99 -16.94
CA ALA A 44 5.00 9.74 -18.12
C ALA A 44 5.46 9.07 -19.43
N PRO A 45 4.66 9.09 -20.51
CA PRO A 45 3.30 9.62 -20.52
C PRO A 45 2.32 8.75 -19.75
N ALA A 46 1.20 9.31 -19.31
CA ALA A 46 0.13 8.51 -18.70
C ALA A 46 -0.26 7.35 -19.63
N PRO A 47 -0.47 6.13 -19.10
CA PRO A 47 -0.81 4.98 -19.91
C PRO A 47 -2.14 5.20 -20.65
N VAL A 48 -2.22 4.71 -21.88
CA VAL A 48 -3.43 4.75 -22.70
C VAL A 48 -3.94 3.31 -22.85
N ASN A 49 -5.21 3.09 -22.50
CA ASN A 49 -5.83 1.77 -22.60
C ASN A 49 -6.21 1.42 -24.06
N SER A 50 -6.67 0.19 -24.29
CA SER A 50 -7.09 -0.29 -25.60
C SER A 50 -8.30 0.46 -26.19
N CYS A 51 -9.02 1.22 -25.37
CA CYS A 51 -10.17 2.03 -25.77
C CYS A 51 -9.77 3.47 -26.16
N GLY A 52 -8.48 3.80 -26.10
CA GLY A 52 -7.97 5.14 -26.40
C GLY A 52 -8.19 6.15 -25.26
N GLU A 53 -8.55 5.70 -24.09
CA GLU A 53 -8.67 6.56 -22.90
C GLU A 53 -7.31 6.70 -22.21
N THR A 54 -6.96 7.93 -21.86
CA THR A 54 -5.71 8.23 -21.13
C THR A 54 -5.94 8.07 -19.64
N GLY A 55 -5.10 7.28 -18.99
CA GLY A 55 -5.09 7.09 -17.56
C GLY A 55 -4.55 8.30 -16.80
N PHE A 56 -4.33 8.12 -15.50
CA PHE A 56 -3.81 9.20 -14.66
C PHE A 56 -2.29 9.35 -14.83
N ASP A 57 -1.84 10.59 -14.85
CA ASP A 57 -0.43 10.95 -14.72
C ASP A 57 -0.18 11.43 -13.27
N PRO A 58 0.41 10.59 -12.41
CA PRO A 58 0.65 10.95 -11.02
C PRO A 58 1.71 12.04 -10.83
N VAL A 59 2.51 12.34 -11.84
CA VAL A 59 3.57 13.36 -11.79
C VAL A 59 3.03 14.74 -12.08
N ASN A 60 2.31 14.85 -13.17
CA ASN A 60 1.66 16.10 -13.52
C ASN A 60 0.39 16.20 -12.65
N ARG A 61 0.52 16.83 -11.49
CA ARG A 61 -0.67 17.31 -10.79
C ARG A 61 -1.55 17.94 -11.84
N GLN A 62 -2.72 17.40 -12.11
CA GLN A 62 -3.67 18.07 -12.97
C GLN A 62 -3.73 19.51 -12.45
N ALA A 63 -3.26 20.44 -13.29
CA ALA A 63 -3.28 21.84 -12.92
C ALA A 63 -4.73 22.11 -12.52
N ASP A 64 -4.92 22.56 -11.28
CA ASP A 64 -6.24 22.97 -10.82
C ASP A 64 -6.84 23.82 -11.94
N PRO A 65 -7.97 23.42 -12.56
CA PRO A 65 -8.53 24.16 -13.70
C PRO A 65 -8.85 25.60 -13.34
N SER A 66 -8.74 26.00 -12.07
CA SER A 66 -8.87 27.37 -11.60
C SER A 66 -7.70 28.29 -11.93
N GLY A 67 -6.56 27.77 -12.48
CA GLY A 67 -5.44 28.62 -12.97
C GLY A 67 -4.89 29.63 -11.96
N SER A 68 -5.20 29.47 -10.69
CA SER A 68 -4.81 30.40 -9.63
C SER A 68 -3.39 30.09 -9.17
N THR A 69 -2.42 30.86 -9.64
CA THR A 69 -1.08 30.95 -9.08
C THR A 69 -1.03 31.76 -7.76
N SER A 70 -2.16 32.06 -7.17
CA SER A 70 -2.22 32.57 -5.81
C SER A 70 -1.94 31.37 -4.88
N GLN A 71 -0.79 31.36 -4.23
CA GLN A 71 -0.57 30.48 -3.10
C GLN A 71 -1.69 30.76 -2.08
N ALA A 72 -2.69 29.87 -2.03
CA ALA A 72 -3.68 29.91 -0.97
C ALA A 72 -2.94 29.94 0.37
N PRO A 73 -3.40 30.71 1.36
CA PRO A 73 -2.78 30.74 2.67
C PRO A 73 -2.71 29.30 3.19
N VAL A 74 -1.55 28.89 3.69
CA VAL A 74 -1.35 27.58 4.29
C VAL A 74 -2.18 27.55 5.58
N THR A 75 -3.37 27.01 5.52
CA THR A 75 -4.24 26.87 6.70
C THR A 75 -3.74 25.69 7.52
N VAL A 76 -3.10 25.95 8.64
CA VAL A 76 -2.75 24.93 9.63
C VAL A 76 -3.97 24.72 10.53
N LYS A 77 -4.68 23.60 10.34
CA LYS A 77 -5.79 23.20 11.20
C LYS A 77 -5.23 22.49 12.45
N VAL A 78 -5.37 23.12 13.61
CA VAL A 78 -5.02 22.50 14.90
C VAL A 78 -6.26 21.78 15.42
N PRO A 79 -6.24 20.43 15.59
CA PRO A 79 -7.35 19.70 16.17
C PRO A 79 -7.46 20.07 17.65
N ILE A 80 -8.59 20.65 18.05
CA ILE A 80 -8.94 20.78 19.45
C ILE A 80 -9.95 19.68 19.77
N PRO A 81 -9.68 18.78 20.73
CA PRO A 81 -10.66 17.81 21.19
C PRO A 81 -11.79 18.58 21.87
N VAL A 82 -12.88 18.79 21.14
CA VAL A 82 -14.12 19.32 21.68
C VAL A 82 -15.02 18.12 21.94
N PRO A 83 -15.59 17.96 23.14
CA PRO A 83 -16.55 16.88 23.41
C PRO A 83 -17.78 17.05 22.52
N GLN A 84 -17.72 16.53 21.32
CA GLN A 84 -18.89 16.35 20.46
C GLN A 84 -19.34 14.91 20.65
N ILE A 85 -20.40 14.72 21.41
CA ILE A 85 -20.92 13.39 21.70
C ILE A 85 -21.52 12.84 20.42
N VAL A 86 -20.81 11.88 19.81
CA VAL A 86 -21.31 11.07 18.69
C VAL A 86 -21.72 9.72 19.29
N THR A 87 -23.01 9.45 19.25
CA THR A 87 -23.54 8.17 19.76
C THR A 87 -23.22 7.04 18.78
N VAL A 88 -22.56 6.00 19.25
CA VAL A 88 -22.18 4.83 18.46
C VAL A 88 -22.78 3.57 19.08
N GLN A 89 -23.45 2.76 18.29
CA GLN A 89 -23.98 1.48 18.76
C GLN A 89 -22.84 0.52 19.14
N GLN A 90 -23.02 -0.20 20.25
CA GLN A 90 -22.03 -1.15 20.76
C GLN A 90 -21.76 -2.28 19.76
N PHE A 91 -22.80 -2.79 19.10
CA PHE A 91 -22.67 -3.80 18.07
C PHE A 91 -22.89 -3.15 16.69
N ALA A 92 -22.05 -3.52 15.74
CA ALA A 92 -22.24 -3.11 14.35
C ALA A 92 -23.51 -3.77 13.79
N PRO A 93 -24.22 -3.10 12.88
CA PRO A 93 -25.28 -3.75 12.13
C PRO A 93 -24.68 -4.94 11.32
N LYS A 94 -25.51 -5.95 11.05
CA LYS A 94 -25.10 -7.05 10.16
C LYS A 94 -24.69 -6.47 8.81
N PRO A 95 -23.58 -6.94 8.21
CA PRO A 95 -23.15 -6.47 6.91
C PRO A 95 -24.20 -6.85 5.84
N ASP A 96 -24.35 -6.00 4.86
CA ASP A 96 -25.12 -6.36 3.68
C ASP A 96 -24.42 -7.50 2.94
N GLN A 97 -25.07 -8.66 2.89
CA GLN A 97 -24.57 -9.87 2.21
C GLN A 97 -25.24 -10.03 0.82
N ASN A 98 -25.99 -9.02 0.34
CA ASN A 98 -26.56 -9.08 -0.99
C ASN A 98 -25.43 -9.13 -2.04
N ARG A 99 -25.46 -10.18 -2.87
CA ARG A 99 -24.51 -10.39 -3.96
C ARG A 99 -25.29 -10.76 -5.20
N VAL A 100 -24.93 -10.14 -6.31
CA VAL A 100 -25.54 -10.38 -7.61
C VAL A 100 -24.48 -10.88 -8.59
N ASP A 101 -24.86 -11.82 -9.44
CA ASP A 101 -24.07 -12.21 -10.59
C ASP A 101 -24.51 -11.38 -11.78
N VAL A 102 -23.60 -10.64 -12.37
CA VAL A 102 -23.87 -9.74 -13.48
C VAL A 102 -22.84 -9.97 -14.57
N ASP A 103 -23.32 -10.51 -15.69
CA ASP A 103 -22.49 -10.60 -16.89
C ASP A 103 -22.30 -9.21 -17.49
N LEU A 104 -21.06 -8.77 -17.56
CA LEU A 104 -20.65 -7.57 -18.26
C LEU A 104 -20.10 -7.94 -19.65
N PRO A 105 -20.18 -7.03 -20.64
CA PRO A 105 -19.56 -7.26 -21.94
C PRO A 105 -18.08 -7.67 -21.79
N ALA A 106 -17.65 -8.68 -22.53
CA ALA A 106 -16.25 -9.12 -22.52
C ALA A 106 -15.33 -8.02 -23.07
N ASP A 107 -15.80 -7.22 -24.04
CA ASP A 107 -15.10 -6.05 -24.54
C ASP A 107 -15.10 -4.95 -23.46
N PRO A 108 -13.95 -4.61 -22.86
CA PRO A 108 -13.85 -3.56 -21.85
C PRO A 108 -14.25 -2.18 -22.39
N CYS A 109 -14.20 -1.96 -23.70
CA CYS A 109 -14.56 -0.69 -24.35
C CYS A 109 -16.07 -0.51 -24.52
N ALA A 110 -16.85 -1.58 -24.45
CA ALA A 110 -18.29 -1.48 -24.41
C ALA A 110 -18.70 -0.77 -23.12
N SER A 111 -19.61 0.20 -23.22
CA SER A 111 -20.13 0.92 -22.04
C SER A 111 -21.27 0.14 -21.40
N PRO A 112 -21.01 -0.66 -20.34
CA PRO A 112 -22.04 -1.53 -19.77
C PRO A 112 -23.04 -0.78 -18.90
N CYS A 113 -22.66 0.40 -18.39
CA CYS A 113 -23.38 1.13 -17.37
C CYS A 113 -23.27 2.65 -17.59
N PRO A 114 -23.91 3.18 -18.64
CA PRO A 114 -23.83 4.60 -18.97
C PRO A 114 -24.35 5.52 -17.85
N ASP A 115 -25.22 5.03 -17.00
CA ASP A 115 -25.88 5.80 -15.94
C ASP A 115 -25.02 5.97 -14.67
N VAL A 116 -23.88 5.27 -14.58
CA VAL A 116 -23.01 5.33 -13.40
C VAL A 116 -21.99 6.45 -13.50
N ARG A 117 -21.75 6.98 -14.70
CA ARG A 117 -20.77 8.05 -14.91
C ARG A 117 -21.26 9.36 -14.30
N ASP A 118 -20.37 10.02 -13.57
CA ASP A 118 -20.53 11.44 -13.31
C ASP A 118 -20.53 12.19 -14.65
N THR A 119 -21.55 13.02 -14.90
CA THR A 119 -21.52 13.94 -16.03
C THR A 119 -20.32 14.84 -15.81
N VAL A 120 -19.36 14.83 -16.74
CA VAL A 120 -18.22 15.76 -16.72
C VAL A 120 -18.82 17.17 -16.69
N ALA A 121 -18.66 17.87 -15.57
CA ALA A 121 -19.09 19.26 -15.48
C ALA A 121 -18.33 20.06 -16.54
N PRO A 122 -19.02 20.91 -17.36
CA PRO A 122 -18.34 21.73 -18.34
C PRO A 122 -17.33 22.61 -17.63
N THR A 123 -16.08 22.57 -18.10
CA THR A 123 -14.98 23.40 -17.59
C THR A 123 -15.38 24.88 -17.70
N PRO A 124 -15.42 25.66 -16.60
CA PRO A 124 -15.69 27.09 -16.69
C PRO A 124 -14.57 27.77 -17.48
N PRO A 125 -14.86 28.80 -18.28
CA PRO A 125 -13.85 29.55 -19.01
C PRO A 125 -12.89 30.22 -18.03
N ALA A 126 -11.59 30.15 -18.31
CA ALA A 126 -10.53 30.76 -17.52
C ALA A 126 -10.72 32.27 -17.37
N ALA A 127 -10.70 32.78 -16.13
CA ALA A 127 -10.71 34.20 -15.86
C ALA A 127 -9.32 34.82 -16.12
N PRO A 128 -9.22 36.06 -16.61
CA PRO A 128 -7.95 36.69 -16.90
C PRO A 128 -7.18 37.00 -15.60
N GLY A 129 -5.93 36.55 -15.52
CA GLY A 129 -5.08 36.68 -14.37
C GLY A 129 -4.53 38.10 -14.18
N GLY A 130 -4.63 38.64 -12.97
CA GLY A 130 -3.93 39.82 -12.49
C GLY A 130 -2.99 39.40 -11.34
N GLY A 131 -1.68 39.41 -11.58
CA GLY A 131 -0.71 39.00 -10.58
C GLY A 131 -0.34 40.10 -9.60
N SER A 132 -0.31 39.76 -8.33
CA SER A 132 0.49 40.44 -7.30
C SER A 132 1.00 39.37 -6.33
N ALA A 133 2.31 39.24 -6.24
CA ALA A 133 2.98 38.34 -5.31
C ALA A 133 2.87 38.89 -3.89
N SER A 134 2.09 38.24 -3.05
CA SER A 134 2.05 38.46 -1.60
C SER A 134 2.69 37.25 -0.89
N LEU A 135 3.38 37.54 0.22
CA LEU A 135 3.99 36.52 1.08
C LEU A 135 2.91 35.52 1.60
N PRO A 136 3.24 34.25 1.75
CA PRO A 136 2.27 33.26 2.24
C PRO A 136 1.80 33.63 3.65
N GLN A 137 0.52 33.87 3.81
CA GLN A 137 -0.11 34.02 5.13
C GLN A 137 -0.38 32.63 5.67
N VAL A 138 0.09 32.35 6.89
CA VAL A 138 -0.26 31.14 7.64
C VAL A 138 -1.49 31.45 8.49
N GLU A 139 -2.62 30.87 8.13
CA GLU A 139 -3.85 30.96 8.92
C GLU A 139 -3.97 29.72 9.81
N VAL A 140 -4.02 29.92 11.13
CA VAL A 140 -4.23 28.84 12.09
C VAL A 140 -5.71 28.79 12.43
N THR A 141 -6.41 27.73 12.00
CA THR A 141 -7.81 27.47 12.34
C THR A 141 -7.90 26.27 13.25
N THR A 142 -8.90 26.29 14.14
CA THR A 142 -9.20 25.15 15.02
C THR A 142 -10.29 24.29 14.42
N GLU A 143 -10.09 22.97 14.41
CA GLU A 143 -11.11 21.99 13.96
C GLU A 143 -11.55 21.15 15.16
N ALA A 144 -12.86 21.08 15.40
CA ALA A 144 -13.42 20.24 16.46
C ALA A 144 -13.24 18.76 16.10
N GLU A 145 -12.59 18.00 16.97
CA GLU A 145 -12.44 16.55 16.80
C GLU A 145 -13.51 15.84 17.65
N PRO A 146 -14.47 15.11 17.07
CA PRO A 146 -15.55 14.46 17.81
C PRO A 146 -15.02 13.30 18.65
N ILE A 147 -15.47 13.22 19.92
CA ILE A 147 -15.24 12.07 20.78
C ILE A 147 -16.50 11.20 20.75
N PRO A 148 -16.46 9.98 20.16
CA PRO A 148 -17.61 9.11 20.09
C PRO A 148 -17.98 8.52 21.47
N VAL A 149 -19.27 8.50 21.78
CA VAL A 149 -19.81 7.84 22.96
C VAL A 149 -20.53 6.56 22.52
N VAL A 150 -20.12 5.44 23.09
CA VAL A 150 -20.76 4.14 22.83
C VAL A 150 -22.11 4.09 23.53
N VAL A 151 -23.16 3.83 22.75
CA VAL A 151 -24.50 3.58 23.27
C VAL A 151 -24.77 2.08 23.22
N PRO A 152 -25.26 1.46 24.32
CA PRO A 152 -25.74 0.09 24.27
C PRO A 152 -26.84 -0.05 23.21
N GLY A 153 -26.70 -0.99 22.29
CA GLY A 153 -27.68 -1.22 21.22
C GLY A 153 -27.06 -1.95 20.03
N GLY A 154 -27.89 -2.23 19.03
CA GLY A 154 -27.55 -3.11 17.92
C GLY A 154 -27.74 -4.58 18.29
N GLU A 155 -27.76 -5.44 17.27
CA GLU A 155 -27.82 -6.88 17.46
C GLU A 155 -26.42 -7.42 17.76
N PRO A 156 -26.22 -8.18 18.87
CA PRO A 156 -24.93 -8.79 19.14
C PRO A 156 -24.56 -9.73 17.97
N PRO A 157 -23.28 -9.84 17.62
CA PRO A 157 -22.86 -10.79 16.59
C PRO A 157 -23.25 -12.22 17.02
N GLU A 158 -23.64 -13.03 16.06
CA GLU A 158 -23.94 -14.43 16.30
C GLU A 158 -22.71 -15.12 16.94
N PRO A 159 -22.88 -15.84 18.04
CA PRO A 159 -21.76 -16.50 18.72
C PRO A 159 -21.10 -17.52 17.80
N GLN A 160 -19.82 -17.37 17.56
CA GLN A 160 -19.03 -18.34 16.82
C GLN A 160 -18.62 -19.49 17.75
N PRO A 161 -18.56 -20.74 17.23
CA PRO A 161 -18.02 -21.85 18.01
C PRO A 161 -16.64 -21.50 18.55
N SER A 162 -16.42 -21.74 19.84
CA SER A 162 -15.07 -21.58 20.39
C SER A 162 -14.15 -22.61 19.76
N PRO A 163 -12.94 -22.21 19.33
CA PRO A 163 -11.96 -23.19 18.90
C PRO A 163 -11.71 -24.24 19.99
N ALA A 164 -11.40 -25.48 19.60
CA ALA A 164 -10.95 -26.49 20.54
C ALA A 164 -9.69 -25.97 21.25
N ALA A 165 -9.56 -26.22 22.53
CA ALA A 165 -8.37 -25.81 23.27
C ALA A 165 -7.12 -26.40 22.61
N ALA A 166 -6.17 -25.51 22.25
CA ALA A 166 -4.91 -25.96 21.68
C ALA A 166 -4.18 -26.90 22.68
N PRO A 167 -3.52 -27.95 22.19
CA PRO A 167 -2.61 -28.72 23.04
C PRO A 167 -1.58 -27.79 23.68
N LEU A 168 -1.21 -28.07 24.92
CA LEU A 168 -0.13 -27.34 25.59
C LEU A 168 1.12 -27.42 24.72
N GLN A 169 1.49 -26.28 24.15
CA GLN A 169 2.66 -26.18 23.29
C GLN A 169 3.89 -25.85 24.16
N GLN A 170 5.03 -26.41 23.79
CA GLN A 170 6.32 -26.04 24.38
C GLN A 170 7.09 -25.14 23.40
N ALA A 171 7.98 -24.31 23.93
CA ALA A 171 8.88 -23.53 23.10
C ALA A 171 9.79 -24.49 22.30
N VAL A 172 9.89 -24.24 20.98
CA VAL A 172 10.70 -25.05 20.05
C VAL A 172 11.86 -24.19 19.57
N PRO A 173 13.10 -24.46 20.01
CA PRO A 173 14.28 -23.80 19.47
C PRO A 173 14.41 -24.07 17.98
N ALA A 174 14.66 -23.04 17.21
CA ALA A 174 14.91 -23.12 15.77
C ALA A 174 15.79 -21.94 15.37
N PRO A 175 17.13 -22.11 15.38
CA PRO A 175 18.03 -21.04 15.00
C PRO A 175 17.70 -20.54 13.59
N PRO A 176 17.94 -19.25 13.30
CA PRO A 176 17.73 -18.70 11.98
C PRO A 176 18.59 -19.42 10.94
N ALA A 177 18.07 -19.56 9.74
CA ALA A 177 18.80 -20.14 8.62
C ALA A 177 19.99 -19.28 8.20
N ALA A 178 20.90 -19.88 7.45
CA ALA A 178 22.04 -19.19 6.88
C ALA A 178 21.60 -18.02 5.99
N ALA A 179 22.39 -16.95 6.01
CA ALA A 179 22.18 -15.81 5.13
C ALA A 179 22.30 -16.22 3.65
N VAL A 180 21.47 -15.61 2.81
CA VAL A 180 21.50 -15.77 1.36
C VAL A 180 22.03 -14.50 0.70
N ALA A 181 22.46 -14.59 -0.55
CA ALA A 181 22.86 -13.42 -1.32
C ALA A 181 21.63 -12.52 -1.62
N ALA A 182 21.83 -11.21 -1.56
CA ALA A 182 20.80 -10.26 -1.95
C ALA A 182 20.46 -10.42 -3.43
N PRO A 183 19.17 -10.28 -3.81
CA PRO A 183 18.76 -10.31 -5.21
C PRO A 183 19.38 -9.13 -5.96
N GLN A 184 19.57 -9.28 -7.26
CA GLN A 184 19.98 -8.18 -8.13
C GLN A 184 18.82 -7.83 -9.05
N VAL A 185 18.42 -6.56 -9.05
CA VAL A 185 17.39 -6.03 -9.94
C VAL A 185 18.08 -5.56 -11.23
N ASP A 186 17.61 -6.04 -12.37
CA ASP A 186 18.10 -5.66 -13.69
C ASP A 186 17.35 -4.45 -14.22
N SER A 187 16.01 -4.51 -14.18
CA SER A 187 15.12 -3.41 -14.60
C SER A 187 13.82 -3.44 -13.80
N VAL A 188 13.17 -2.29 -13.70
CA VAL A 188 11.80 -2.16 -13.21
C VAL A 188 11.03 -1.26 -14.17
N GLU A 189 9.84 -1.70 -14.57
CA GLU A 189 9.00 -0.98 -15.52
C GLU A 189 7.53 -0.97 -15.09
N LEU A 190 6.83 0.09 -15.48
CA LEU A 190 5.38 0.18 -15.37
C LEU A 190 4.77 -0.63 -16.51
N VAL A 191 3.95 -1.64 -16.18
CA VAL A 191 3.21 -2.43 -17.18
C VAL A 191 1.94 -1.69 -17.59
N ASN A 192 1.06 -1.39 -16.62
CA ASN A 192 -0.17 -0.63 -16.88
C ASN A 192 -0.83 -0.12 -15.60
N GLN A 193 -1.83 0.75 -15.80
CA GLN A 193 -2.78 1.13 -14.76
C GLN A 193 -3.89 0.07 -14.65
N VAL A 194 -4.14 -0.41 -13.42
CA VAL A 194 -5.10 -1.50 -13.13
C VAL A 194 -6.50 -0.97 -12.83
N THR A 195 -6.61 0.13 -12.09
CA THR A 195 -7.90 0.66 -11.62
C THR A 195 -8.14 2.09 -12.07
N GLY A 196 -9.40 2.53 -12.02
CA GLY A 196 -9.85 3.89 -12.32
C GLY A 196 -9.99 4.18 -13.81
N HIS A 197 -10.23 5.45 -14.10
CA HIS A 197 -10.38 5.95 -15.47
C HIS A 197 -9.10 5.73 -16.28
N GLY A 198 -9.26 5.31 -17.53
CA GLY A 198 -8.15 5.03 -18.45
C GLY A 198 -7.33 3.79 -18.10
N SER A 199 -7.69 3.03 -17.06
CA SER A 199 -7.10 1.72 -16.79
C SER A 199 -7.50 0.70 -17.86
N ILE A 200 -6.72 -0.37 -17.99
CA ILE A 200 -7.07 -1.47 -18.92
C ILE A 200 -8.40 -2.12 -18.57
N ASN A 201 -8.80 -2.06 -17.30
CA ASN A 201 -10.03 -2.65 -16.79
C ASN A 201 -11.22 -1.70 -16.80
N ARG A 202 -11.00 -0.38 -16.96
CA ARG A 202 -12.05 0.65 -16.90
C ARG A 202 -12.97 0.44 -15.68
N THR A 203 -12.38 0.29 -14.51
CA THR A 203 -13.11 -0.08 -13.30
C THR A 203 -14.12 0.98 -12.86
N ASP A 204 -13.90 2.24 -13.24
CA ASP A 204 -14.81 3.37 -13.06
C ASP A 204 -16.16 3.13 -13.74
N THR A 205 -16.17 2.66 -14.98
CA THR A 205 -17.38 2.47 -15.78
C THR A 205 -18.02 1.10 -15.62
N ARG A 206 -17.25 0.10 -15.23
CA ARG A 206 -17.70 -1.30 -15.13
C ARG A 206 -18.21 -1.64 -13.73
N TRP A 207 -17.60 -1.09 -12.68
CA TRP A 207 -17.86 -1.51 -11.31
C TRP A 207 -17.96 -0.35 -10.31
N SER A 208 -18.03 0.91 -10.79
CA SER A 208 -18.03 2.11 -9.94
C SER A 208 -16.83 2.18 -9.00
N VAL A 209 -15.65 1.81 -9.53
CA VAL A 209 -14.37 1.90 -8.81
C VAL A 209 -13.51 2.93 -9.53
N ASP A 210 -13.68 4.21 -9.13
CA ASP A 210 -13.01 5.38 -9.72
C ASP A 210 -11.68 5.65 -9.06
N GLY A 211 -11.63 5.55 -7.74
CA GLY A 211 -10.43 5.67 -6.93
C GLY A 211 -10.34 4.56 -5.88
N THR A 212 -9.18 3.91 -5.78
CA THR A 212 -8.92 2.85 -4.80
C THR A 212 -7.41 2.64 -4.65
N ASP A 213 -7.01 1.86 -3.66
CA ASP A 213 -5.61 1.57 -3.39
C ASP A 213 -5.36 0.09 -3.04
N LEU A 214 -4.12 -0.24 -2.71
CA LEU A 214 -3.56 -1.54 -2.35
C LEU A 214 -3.43 -2.48 -3.55
N GLY A 215 -4.43 -3.33 -3.85
CA GLY A 215 -4.30 -4.39 -4.86
C GLY A 215 -3.55 -5.61 -4.31
N LEU A 216 -3.94 -6.07 -3.12
CA LEU A 216 -3.43 -7.28 -2.48
C LEU A 216 -3.87 -8.51 -3.25
N MET A 217 -2.99 -9.50 -3.43
CA MET A 217 -3.29 -10.65 -4.30
C MET A 217 -2.94 -11.99 -3.66
N TRP A 218 -3.76 -13.01 -3.94
CA TRP A 218 -3.45 -14.41 -3.67
C TRP A 218 -4.16 -15.33 -4.66
N GLU A 219 -3.64 -16.52 -4.88
CA GLU A 219 -4.37 -17.53 -5.65
C GLU A 219 -5.53 -18.07 -4.82
N SER A 220 -6.76 -17.71 -5.19
CA SER A 220 -7.97 -18.10 -4.45
C SER A 220 -8.41 -19.53 -4.75
N LYS A 221 -8.15 -19.98 -5.95
CA LYS A 221 -8.27 -21.37 -6.42
C LYS A 221 -7.36 -21.55 -7.63
N PRO A 222 -7.03 -22.79 -8.02
CA PRO A 222 -6.15 -23.05 -9.14
C PRO A 222 -6.53 -22.26 -10.40
N GLY A 223 -5.64 -21.40 -10.84
CA GLY A 223 -5.81 -20.56 -12.03
C GLY A 223 -6.68 -19.31 -11.86
N GLN A 224 -7.03 -18.93 -10.64
CA GLN A 224 -7.72 -17.68 -10.33
C GLN A 224 -7.03 -16.95 -9.19
N VAL A 225 -6.73 -15.69 -9.40
CA VAL A 225 -6.19 -14.77 -8.40
C VAL A 225 -7.30 -13.85 -7.90
N ALA A 226 -7.47 -13.79 -6.58
CA ALA A 226 -8.27 -12.76 -5.96
C ALA A 226 -7.41 -11.50 -5.77
N VAL A 227 -8.00 -10.33 -6.04
CA VAL A 227 -7.37 -9.02 -5.90
C VAL A 227 -8.24 -8.16 -5.01
N VAL A 228 -7.73 -7.78 -3.84
CA VAL A 228 -8.46 -6.99 -2.85
C VAL A 228 -7.91 -5.58 -2.77
N PHE A 229 -8.81 -4.62 -2.67
CA PHE A 229 -8.51 -3.20 -2.60
C PHE A 229 -8.95 -2.63 -1.25
N GLY A 230 -8.33 -1.51 -0.84
CA GLY A 230 -8.67 -0.76 0.36
C GLY A 230 -9.86 0.16 0.16
N ASP A 231 -9.86 1.31 0.84
CA ASP A 231 -10.90 2.32 0.68
C ASP A 231 -11.15 2.60 -0.81
N THR A 232 -12.37 2.40 -1.24
CA THR A 232 -12.77 2.44 -2.64
C THR A 232 -13.89 3.45 -2.83
N PHE A 233 -13.73 4.31 -3.80
CA PHE A 233 -14.67 5.38 -4.12
C PHE A 233 -15.18 5.22 -5.55
N GLY A 234 -16.46 5.45 -5.70
CA GLY A 234 -17.15 5.51 -6.99
C GLY A 234 -17.67 6.93 -7.23
N LYS A 235 -18.96 7.01 -7.56
CA LYS A 235 -19.61 8.26 -7.93
C LYS A 235 -19.31 9.41 -6.97
N GLY A 236 -18.90 10.54 -7.55
CA GLY A 236 -18.57 11.77 -6.82
C GLY A 236 -17.09 11.88 -6.42
N TRP A 237 -16.29 10.83 -6.59
CA TRP A 237 -14.85 10.89 -6.33
C TRP A 237 -14.12 11.77 -7.36
N LYS A 238 -13.06 12.43 -6.90
CA LYS A 238 -12.18 13.25 -7.74
C LYS A 238 -10.72 12.93 -7.40
N VAL A 239 -9.87 13.01 -8.42
CA VAL A 239 -8.41 12.85 -8.30
C VAL A 239 -7.82 13.78 -7.24
N GLY A 240 -6.90 13.27 -6.42
CA GLY A 240 -6.19 14.05 -5.42
C GLY A 240 -6.06 13.35 -4.06
N GLY A 241 -6.20 12.03 -4.02
CA GLY A 241 -6.13 11.19 -2.84
C GLY A 241 -7.43 10.46 -2.53
N ALA A 242 -7.55 9.94 -1.33
CA ALA A 242 -8.77 9.31 -0.86
C ALA A 242 -9.95 10.27 -0.89
N GLY A 243 -11.13 9.73 -1.20
CA GLY A 243 -12.38 10.50 -1.19
C GLY A 243 -12.89 10.81 0.23
N THR A 244 -14.14 11.25 0.29
CA THR A 244 -14.82 11.59 1.54
C THR A 244 -15.93 10.59 1.86
N ASP A 245 -16.36 10.57 3.12
CA ASP A 245 -17.46 9.74 3.63
C ASP A 245 -18.85 10.07 3.04
N THR A 246 -18.97 11.20 2.34
CA THR A 246 -20.21 11.62 1.67
C THR A 246 -20.34 11.11 0.23
N GLN A 247 -19.30 10.48 -0.28
CA GLN A 247 -19.25 9.88 -1.63
C GLN A 247 -19.70 8.42 -1.61
N ASP A 248 -19.75 7.78 -2.78
CA ASP A 248 -19.96 6.33 -2.91
C ASP A 248 -18.71 5.59 -2.40
N TRP A 249 -18.62 5.45 -1.09
CA TRP A 249 -17.45 4.92 -0.38
C TRP A 249 -17.69 3.52 0.18
N ARG A 250 -16.77 2.61 -0.12
CA ARG A 250 -16.65 1.26 0.42
C ARG A 250 -15.28 1.10 1.07
N SER A 251 -15.22 0.55 2.27
CA SER A 251 -13.97 0.31 3.01
C SER A 251 -13.03 -0.66 2.29
N ASN A 252 -13.58 -1.47 1.40
CA ASN A 252 -12.82 -2.49 0.67
C ASN A 252 -13.70 -3.14 -0.40
N VAL A 253 -13.08 -3.65 -1.48
CA VAL A 253 -13.75 -4.42 -2.52
C VAL A 253 -12.82 -5.55 -3.00
N ILE A 254 -13.38 -6.57 -3.67
CA ILE A 254 -12.63 -7.71 -4.20
C ILE A 254 -12.96 -7.94 -5.68
N ALA A 255 -11.93 -8.21 -6.46
CA ALA A 255 -11.98 -8.63 -7.85
C ALA A 255 -11.29 -9.98 -8.04
N TYR A 256 -11.46 -10.57 -9.22
CA TYR A 256 -10.79 -11.78 -9.64
C TYR A 256 -10.08 -11.59 -10.97
N SER A 257 -8.99 -12.33 -11.17
CA SER A 257 -8.22 -12.36 -12.41
C SER A 257 -7.83 -13.79 -12.76
N SER A 258 -7.95 -14.15 -14.02
CA SER A 258 -7.43 -15.39 -14.58
C SER A 258 -6.23 -15.16 -15.52
N THR A 259 -5.72 -13.92 -15.56
CA THR A 259 -4.63 -13.51 -16.45
C THR A 259 -3.34 -14.26 -16.13
N LYS A 260 -2.85 -15.05 -17.10
CA LYS A 260 -1.59 -15.80 -16.99
C LYS A 260 -0.40 -14.98 -17.50
N ASP A 261 -0.59 -14.23 -18.58
CA ASP A 261 0.44 -13.39 -19.19
C ASP A 261 0.35 -11.95 -18.66
N LEU A 262 1.05 -11.70 -17.57
CA LEU A 262 1.08 -10.40 -16.91
C LEU A 262 1.86 -9.34 -17.70
N SER A 263 2.62 -9.72 -18.75
CA SER A 263 3.29 -8.74 -19.61
C SER A 263 2.31 -7.88 -20.40
N GLN A 264 1.08 -8.36 -20.57
CA GLN A 264 -0.03 -7.61 -21.20
C GLN A 264 -0.86 -6.84 -20.18
N GLY A 265 -0.59 -7.00 -18.88
CA GLY A 265 -1.29 -6.33 -17.79
C GLY A 265 -2.10 -7.27 -16.89
N LEU A 266 -2.57 -6.73 -15.78
CA LEU A 266 -3.47 -7.42 -14.85
C LEU A 266 -4.92 -7.15 -15.25
N VAL A 267 -5.50 -8.07 -16.02
CA VAL A 267 -6.91 -7.99 -16.43
C VAL A 267 -7.79 -8.54 -15.31
N LEU A 268 -8.76 -7.74 -14.88
CA LEU A 268 -9.76 -8.14 -13.89
C LEU A 268 -11.00 -8.68 -14.61
N ASP A 269 -11.33 -9.93 -14.31
CA ASP A 269 -12.47 -10.62 -14.95
C ASP A 269 -13.79 -10.06 -14.43
N ASP A 270 -13.92 -9.95 -13.09
CA ASP A 270 -15.12 -9.45 -12.42
C ASP A 270 -14.80 -8.96 -10.99
N PHE A 271 -15.74 -8.21 -10.42
CA PHE A 271 -15.81 -7.87 -9.00
C PHE A 271 -16.99 -8.57 -8.33
N VAL A 272 -16.88 -8.84 -7.04
CA VAL A 272 -18.06 -9.17 -6.24
C VAL A 272 -18.97 -7.94 -6.21
N GLN A 273 -20.22 -8.08 -6.65
CA GLN A 273 -21.15 -6.99 -6.84
C GLN A 273 -22.36 -7.12 -5.90
N ASN A 274 -22.91 -6.00 -5.41
CA ASN A 274 -24.19 -5.94 -4.70
C ASN A 274 -25.34 -5.47 -5.60
N LYS A 275 -25.04 -4.84 -6.71
CA LYS A 275 -25.94 -4.48 -7.80
C LYS A 275 -25.16 -4.36 -9.10
N ARG A 276 -25.84 -4.31 -10.23
CA ARG A 276 -25.19 -4.15 -11.54
C ARG A 276 -24.24 -2.96 -11.53
N CYS A 277 -23.00 -3.18 -12.01
CA CYS A 277 -21.93 -2.19 -12.14
C CYS A 277 -21.53 -1.51 -10.84
N HIS A 278 -21.59 -2.24 -9.74
CA HIS A 278 -21.19 -1.71 -8.45
C HIS A 278 -20.52 -2.78 -7.60
N ALA A 279 -19.21 -2.64 -7.40
CA ALA A 279 -18.44 -3.50 -6.52
C ALA A 279 -18.93 -3.39 -5.08
N ALA A 280 -19.15 -4.55 -4.46
CA ALA A 280 -19.67 -4.64 -3.10
C ALA A 280 -18.55 -4.43 -2.05
N GLU A 281 -18.88 -3.76 -0.95
CA GLU A 281 -18.07 -3.85 0.27
C GLU A 281 -18.11 -5.29 0.81
N ILE A 282 -16.94 -5.89 1.09
CA ILE A 282 -16.84 -7.28 1.51
C ILE A 282 -16.62 -7.45 3.02
N LEU A 283 -15.86 -6.54 3.65
CA LEU A 283 -15.71 -6.44 5.10
C LEU A 283 -16.33 -5.13 5.56
N ASP A 284 -17.40 -5.25 6.33
CA ASP A 284 -18.12 -4.11 6.88
C ASP A 284 -17.27 -3.27 7.84
N SER A 285 -17.59 -1.99 7.92
CA SER A 285 -17.04 -1.05 8.89
C SER A 285 -18.17 -0.20 9.47
N ARG A 286 -18.04 0.24 10.72
CA ARG A 286 -19.00 1.18 11.31
C ARG A 286 -18.99 2.55 10.67
N LYS A 287 -17.90 2.92 9.98
CA LYS A 287 -17.69 4.22 9.34
C LYS A 287 -17.92 5.41 10.30
N VAL A 288 -17.50 5.22 11.55
CA VAL A 288 -17.57 6.24 12.59
C VAL A 288 -16.16 6.74 12.93
N LYS A 289 -15.90 8.00 12.59
CA LYS A 289 -14.60 8.66 12.83
C LYS A 289 -14.22 8.57 14.31
N ASN A 290 -12.96 8.27 14.59
CA ASN A 290 -12.39 8.10 15.93
C ASN A 290 -12.98 6.93 16.75
N PHE A 291 -13.70 6.02 16.09
CA PHE A 291 -14.17 4.77 16.71
C PHE A 291 -13.80 3.56 15.84
N GLU A 292 -14.41 3.43 14.67
CA GLU A 292 -14.03 2.52 13.59
C GLU A 292 -14.31 3.25 12.28
N THR A 293 -13.31 3.99 11.81
CA THR A 293 -13.42 4.82 10.61
C THR A 293 -13.57 3.95 9.37
N THR A 294 -12.75 2.90 9.26
CA THR A 294 -12.76 1.97 8.13
C THR A 294 -12.19 0.62 8.52
N THR A 295 -12.40 -0.40 7.70
CA THR A 295 -11.79 -1.74 7.80
C THR A 295 -10.97 -1.99 6.54
N ILE A 296 -9.65 -2.04 6.68
CA ILE A 296 -8.72 -2.18 5.56
C ILE A 296 -8.14 -3.60 5.53
N PRO A 297 -8.28 -4.35 4.43
CA PRO A 297 -7.58 -5.61 4.22
C PRO A 297 -6.06 -5.39 4.21
N THR A 298 -5.31 -6.37 4.69
CA THR A 298 -3.84 -6.29 4.76
C THR A 298 -3.14 -7.45 4.05
N SER A 299 -3.79 -8.60 3.89
CA SER A 299 -3.40 -9.69 3.00
C SER A 299 -4.54 -10.68 2.81
N GLY A 300 -4.41 -11.56 1.80
CA GLY A 300 -5.29 -12.69 1.60
C GLY A 300 -4.52 -13.97 1.33
N PHE A 301 -5.12 -15.12 1.65
CA PHE A 301 -4.57 -16.43 1.38
C PHE A 301 -5.69 -17.50 1.40
N ALA A 302 -5.39 -18.70 0.90
CA ALA A 302 -6.29 -19.84 0.94
C ALA A 302 -5.68 -21.03 1.69
N VAL A 303 -6.50 -21.79 2.42
CA VAL A 303 -6.15 -23.11 2.94
C VAL A 303 -7.25 -24.06 2.52
N GLY A 304 -6.94 -24.97 1.61
CA GLY A 304 -7.97 -25.75 0.90
C GLY A 304 -8.91 -24.83 0.13
N ASP A 305 -10.21 -25.02 0.28
CA ASP A 305 -11.23 -24.22 -0.39
C ASP A 305 -11.60 -22.94 0.38
N ARG A 306 -11.19 -22.83 1.65
CA ARG A 306 -11.48 -21.67 2.48
C ARG A 306 -10.52 -20.53 2.22
N GLN A 307 -11.09 -19.34 2.00
CA GLN A 307 -10.37 -18.09 1.84
C GLN A 307 -10.24 -17.37 3.17
N TYR A 308 -9.12 -16.68 3.36
CA TYR A 308 -8.84 -15.87 4.55
C TYR A 308 -8.38 -14.49 4.13
N LEU A 309 -8.82 -13.48 4.88
CA LEU A 309 -8.32 -12.11 4.80
C LEU A 309 -7.82 -11.67 6.17
N THR A 310 -6.61 -11.16 6.24
CA THR A 310 -6.21 -10.32 7.36
C THR A 310 -6.70 -8.90 7.12
N TYR A 311 -7.06 -8.19 8.18
CA TYR A 311 -7.53 -6.82 8.11
C TYR A 311 -7.14 -6.02 9.35
N MET A 312 -7.07 -4.71 9.22
CA MET A 312 -7.00 -3.78 10.35
C MET A 312 -8.31 -3.03 10.51
N SER A 313 -8.80 -2.93 11.75
CA SER A 313 -9.88 -2.02 12.13
C SER A 313 -9.25 -0.68 12.46
N VAL A 314 -9.43 0.30 11.57
CA VAL A 314 -8.83 1.63 11.72
C VAL A 314 -9.69 2.50 12.60
N ASN A 315 -9.14 2.94 13.73
CA ASN A 315 -9.78 3.90 14.62
C ASN A 315 -9.81 5.29 13.97
N ARG A 316 -8.63 5.77 13.54
CA ARG A 316 -8.48 7.08 12.91
C ARG A 316 -7.23 7.17 12.05
N TRP A 317 -7.31 7.97 11.01
CA TRP A 317 -6.17 8.42 10.21
C TRP A 317 -5.54 9.66 10.85
N SER A 318 -4.22 9.76 10.80
CA SER A 318 -3.48 10.95 11.21
C SER A 318 -3.32 11.93 10.04
N LYS A 319 -3.13 13.21 10.34
CA LYS A 319 -2.67 14.21 9.35
C LYS A 319 -1.18 14.03 9.00
N ILE A 320 -0.43 13.29 9.82
CA ILE A 320 0.96 12.94 9.54
C ILE A 320 0.97 11.75 8.59
N PRO A 321 1.55 11.86 7.38
CA PRO A 321 1.63 10.75 6.43
C PRO A 321 2.26 9.50 7.05
N GLY A 322 1.68 8.34 6.75
CA GLY A 322 2.14 7.07 7.29
C GLY A 322 1.81 6.79 8.75
N MET A 323 0.98 7.61 9.38
CA MET A 323 0.53 7.41 10.75
C MET A 323 -0.97 7.20 10.81
N TRP A 324 -1.40 6.17 11.52
CA TRP A 324 -2.80 5.89 11.87
C TRP A 324 -2.88 5.08 13.15
N TRP A 325 -4.07 4.97 13.72
CA TRP A 325 -4.33 4.14 14.90
C TRP A 325 -5.36 3.08 14.54
N THR A 326 -5.10 1.87 15.00
CA THR A 326 -5.98 0.73 14.87
C THR A 326 -6.65 0.40 16.19
N ASN A 327 -7.83 -0.22 16.12
CA ASN A 327 -8.45 -0.88 17.25
C ASN A 327 -7.86 -2.28 17.43
N LEU A 328 -7.71 -2.99 16.33
CA LEU A 328 -7.19 -4.36 16.25
C LEU A 328 -6.73 -4.72 14.84
N GLY A 329 -5.85 -5.72 14.73
CA GLY A 329 -5.69 -6.57 13.57
C GLY A 329 -6.54 -7.84 13.72
N GLY A 330 -7.13 -8.35 12.65
CA GLY A 330 -8.00 -9.52 12.73
C GLY A 330 -7.96 -10.37 11.46
N ILE A 331 -8.63 -11.52 11.52
CA ILE A 331 -8.82 -12.43 10.40
C ILE A 331 -10.31 -12.59 10.12
N ALA A 332 -10.67 -12.55 8.83
CA ALA A 332 -11.97 -12.94 8.32
C ALA A 332 -11.83 -14.14 7.39
N TRP A 333 -12.89 -14.90 7.22
CA TRP A 333 -12.90 -16.06 6.30
C TRP A 333 -14.13 -16.08 5.40
N SER A 334 -14.01 -16.82 4.30
CA SER A 334 -15.06 -17.05 3.32
C SER A 334 -15.02 -18.51 2.87
N ASP A 335 -16.19 -19.16 2.80
CA ASP A 335 -16.38 -20.52 2.28
C ASP A 335 -17.03 -20.53 0.89
N ASP A 336 -17.24 -19.36 0.29
CA ASP A 336 -17.88 -19.16 -1.02
C ASP A 336 -16.97 -18.42 -2.02
N ASN A 337 -15.67 -18.69 -1.91
CA ASN A 337 -14.63 -18.10 -2.74
C ASN A 337 -14.61 -16.56 -2.67
N GLY A 338 -14.82 -15.98 -1.50
CA GLY A 338 -14.69 -14.53 -1.28
C GLY A 338 -15.95 -13.70 -1.58
N ARG A 339 -17.10 -14.33 -1.87
CA ARG A 339 -18.35 -13.59 -2.11
C ARG A 339 -18.90 -13.00 -0.82
N THR A 340 -18.86 -13.77 0.27
CA THR A 340 -19.27 -13.31 1.61
C THR A 340 -18.20 -13.63 2.64
N TRP A 341 -18.09 -12.78 3.65
CA TRP A 341 -17.01 -12.86 4.64
C TRP A 341 -17.55 -12.79 6.07
N THR A 342 -16.89 -13.51 6.94
CA THR A 342 -17.17 -13.49 8.39
C THR A 342 -15.90 -13.12 9.15
N LYS A 343 -15.96 -12.05 9.96
CA LYS A 343 -14.86 -11.65 10.86
C LYS A 343 -14.77 -12.62 12.03
N SER A 344 -13.56 -13.13 12.34
CA SER A 344 -13.35 -14.01 13.49
C SER A 344 -13.52 -13.25 14.80
N GLN A 345 -14.22 -13.87 15.75
CA GLN A 345 -14.27 -13.39 17.14
C GLN A 345 -13.02 -13.79 17.94
N TRP A 346 -12.25 -14.76 17.44
CA TRP A 346 -11.14 -15.40 18.14
C TRP A 346 -9.76 -15.02 17.61
N ALA A 347 -9.59 -14.96 16.29
CA ALA A 347 -8.32 -14.61 15.65
C ALA A 347 -8.20 -13.10 15.50
N ARG A 348 -7.88 -12.41 16.60
CA ARG A 348 -7.75 -10.96 16.65
C ARG A 348 -6.66 -10.53 17.61
N TRP A 349 -5.97 -9.45 17.28
CA TRP A 349 -4.87 -8.83 18.01
C TRP A 349 -5.26 -7.41 18.37
N ASP A 350 -5.77 -7.23 19.58
CA ASP A 350 -6.23 -5.93 20.08
C ASP A 350 -5.05 -4.96 20.25
N ASN A 351 -5.25 -3.71 19.84
CA ASN A 351 -4.24 -2.66 19.95
C ASN A 351 -4.33 -1.94 21.31
N LEU A 352 -4.13 -2.67 22.38
CA LEU A 352 -4.17 -2.10 23.71
C LEU A 352 -3.06 -1.07 23.92
N PHE A 353 -3.44 0.16 24.20
CA PHE A 353 -2.52 1.30 24.42
C PHE A 353 -1.56 1.59 23.27
N GLY A 354 -1.88 1.16 22.05
CA GLY A 354 -1.00 1.31 20.88
C GLY A 354 0.19 0.36 20.83
N LEU A 355 0.21 -0.70 21.64
CA LEU A 355 1.33 -1.65 21.76
C LEU A 355 1.16 -2.90 20.89
N GLY A 356 0.02 -3.06 20.19
CA GLY A 356 -0.24 -4.23 19.34
C GLY A 356 0.79 -4.36 18.21
N ARG A 357 1.45 -5.52 18.12
CA ARG A 357 2.53 -5.80 17.16
C ARG A 357 2.04 -6.34 15.83
N PHE A 358 0.84 -6.93 15.77
CA PHE A 358 0.26 -7.58 14.61
C PHE A 358 -1.01 -6.86 14.15
N GLN A 359 -0.87 -5.56 13.86
CA GLN A 359 -1.98 -4.70 13.43
C GLN A 359 -2.13 -4.67 11.92
N VAL A 360 -1.02 -4.63 11.20
CA VAL A 360 -0.93 -4.82 9.76
C VAL A 360 -0.18 -6.12 9.53
N ALA A 361 -0.85 -7.11 8.97
CA ALA A 361 -0.27 -8.44 8.84
C ALA A 361 -0.41 -8.99 7.43
N THR A 362 0.59 -9.72 6.97
CA THR A 362 0.50 -10.59 5.81
C THR A 362 0.71 -12.05 6.23
N MET A 363 -0.07 -12.96 5.63
CA MET A 363 0.00 -14.37 5.96
C MET A 363 0.25 -15.22 4.71
N VAL A 364 1.14 -16.21 4.86
CA VAL A 364 1.59 -17.08 3.75
C VAL A 364 1.54 -18.52 4.20
N PRO A 365 0.71 -19.38 3.58
CA PRO A 365 0.77 -20.83 3.78
C PRO A 365 2.07 -21.40 3.22
N HIS A 366 2.77 -22.21 4.04
CA HIS A 366 3.95 -22.94 3.59
C HIS A 366 4.16 -24.20 4.45
N GLY A 367 4.21 -25.38 3.83
CA GLY A 367 4.26 -26.65 4.53
C GLY A 367 3.03 -26.84 5.43
N ASP A 368 3.25 -27.25 6.67
CA ASP A 368 2.17 -27.52 7.64
C ASP A 368 1.67 -26.24 8.35
N TYR A 369 2.27 -25.08 8.06
CA TYR A 369 2.00 -23.84 8.77
C TYR A 369 1.52 -22.73 7.84
N VAL A 370 0.80 -21.79 8.43
CA VAL A 370 0.62 -20.44 7.88
C VAL A 370 1.49 -19.49 8.69
N TYR A 371 2.41 -18.80 8.02
CA TYR A 371 3.31 -17.83 8.63
C TYR A 371 2.68 -16.44 8.58
N MET A 372 2.74 -15.71 9.70
CA MET A 372 2.18 -14.36 9.85
C MET A 372 3.30 -13.37 10.12
N PHE A 373 3.49 -12.43 9.21
CA PHE A 373 4.40 -11.31 9.32
C PHE A 373 3.59 -10.08 9.69
N GLY A 374 3.87 -9.44 10.80
CA GLY A 374 3.05 -8.35 11.28
C GLY A 374 3.84 -7.14 11.76
N THR A 375 3.25 -5.96 11.61
CA THR A 375 3.77 -4.70 12.13
C THR A 375 2.75 -4.03 13.05
N PRO A 376 3.17 -3.12 13.95
CA PRO A 376 2.27 -2.21 14.63
C PRO A 376 1.52 -1.30 13.65
N ASN A 377 0.58 -0.53 14.15
CA ASN A 377 -0.08 0.50 13.35
C ASN A 377 0.89 1.60 12.89
N GLY A 378 0.59 2.21 11.75
CA GLY A 378 1.47 3.18 11.10
C GLY A 378 2.64 2.53 10.36
N ARG A 379 3.51 3.35 9.77
CA ARG A 379 4.66 2.94 8.95
C ARG A 379 6.01 3.02 9.67
N LEU A 380 6.00 2.96 11.00
CA LEU A 380 7.20 3.12 11.83
C LEU A 380 7.50 1.89 12.71
N GLY A 381 6.83 0.77 12.44
CA GLY A 381 6.96 -0.45 13.21
C GLY A 381 7.99 -1.43 12.65
N THR A 382 8.47 -2.33 13.51
CA THR A 382 9.32 -3.46 13.11
C THR A 382 8.47 -4.70 12.78
N ILE A 383 8.97 -5.58 11.91
CA ILE A 383 8.27 -6.81 11.53
C ILE A 383 8.47 -7.88 12.61
N GLY A 384 7.38 -8.35 13.20
CA GLY A 384 7.33 -9.56 14.01
C GLY A 384 6.89 -10.75 13.19
N LEU A 385 7.23 -11.96 13.63
CA LEU A 385 6.85 -13.21 12.98
C LEU A 385 6.09 -14.11 13.94
N ALA A 386 5.01 -14.70 13.40
CA ALA A 386 4.28 -15.78 14.06
C ALA A 386 4.00 -16.90 13.04
N ARG A 387 3.57 -18.06 13.53
CA ARG A 387 3.06 -19.15 12.71
C ARG A 387 1.92 -19.86 13.42
N VAL A 388 1.09 -20.53 12.65
CA VAL A 388 -0.02 -21.34 13.14
C VAL A 388 -0.16 -22.57 12.26
N PRO A 389 -0.50 -23.77 12.82
CA PRO A 389 -0.87 -24.90 11.98
C PRO A 389 -2.00 -24.52 11.02
N ALA A 390 -1.94 -25.00 9.77
CA ALA A 390 -2.84 -24.55 8.71
C ALA A 390 -4.32 -24.82 8.98
N ASP A 391 -4.63 -25.82 9.78
CA ASP A 391 -5.98 -26.19 10.19
C ASP A 391 -6.50 -25.39 11.42
N HIS A 392 -5.64 -24.57 12.03
CA HIS A 392 -5.95 -23.78 13.25
C HIS A 392 -5.87 -22.25 13.04
N VAL A 393 -5.95 -21.76 11.80
CA VAL A 393 -5.80 -20.32 11.48
C VAL A 393 -6.68 -19.40 12.33
N LEU A 394 -7.90 -19.83 12.65
CA LEU A 394 -8.86 -19.02 13.42
C LEU A 394 -8.74 -19.18 14.94
N ASP A 395 -7.82 -20.00 15.40
CA ASP A 395 -7.54 -20.19 16.83
C ASP A 395 -6.28 -19.46 17.26
N LYS A 396 -6.43 -18.26 17.86
CA LYS A 396 -5.28 -17.48 18.32
C LYS A 396 -4.41 -18.24 19.34
N SER A 397 -4.97 -19.15 20.13
CA SER A 397 -4.22 -19.93 21.12
C SER A 397 -3.26 -20.95 20.50
N SER A 398 -3.47 -21.30 19.22
CA SER A 398 -2.60 -22.21 18.46
C SER A 398 -1.39 -21.51 17.82
N TYR A 399 -1.30 -20.19 17.91
CA TYR A 399 -0.18 -19.46 17.33
C TYR A 399 1.10 -19.65 18.15
N GLN A 400 2.22 -19.60 17.45
CA GLN A 400 3.56 -19.50 18.01
C GLN A 400 4.23 -18.23 17.49
N TYR A 401 4.88 -17.47 18.37
CA TYR A 401 5.61 -16.25 18.03
C TYR A 401 7.12 -16.53 18.00
N TRP A 402 7.83 -15.92 17.05
CA TRP A 402 9.28 -16.02 16.97
C TRP A 402 9.93 -15.08 17.99
N VAL A 403 10.55 -15.64 19.03
CA VAL A 403 11.16 -14.89 20.13
C VAL A 403 12.51 -15.51 20.44
N ASN A 404 13.59 -14.74 20.26
CA ASN A 404 14.97 -15.13 20.64
C ASN A 404 15.32 -16.55 20.18
N ASP A 405 15.26 -16.77 18.88
CA ASP A 405 15.59 -18.05 18.20
C ASP A 405 14.72 -19.24 18.64
N ALA A 406 13.51 -18.98 19.07
CA ALA A 406 12.54 -20.01 19.41
C ALA A 406 11.12 -19.65 18.99
N TRP A 407 10.35 -20.65 18.63
CA TRP A 407 8.90 -20.57 18.48
C TRP A 407 8.27 -20.75 19.85
N VAL A 408 7.70 -19.67 20.41
CA VAL A 408 7.05 -19.68 21.72
C VAL A 408 5.54 -19.65 21.58
N PRO A 409 4.79 -20.38 22.41
CA PRO A 409 3.33 -20.42 22.35
C PRO A 409 2.69 -19.03 22.56
N ALA A 410 1.45 -18.90 22.07
CA ALA A 410 0.61 -17.72 22.31
C ALA A 410 0.11 -17.70 23.76
N ASP A 411 1.00 -17.41 24.70
CA ASP A 411 0.72 -17.29 26.13
C ASP A 411 1.12 -15.92 26.64
N GLY A 412 0.28 -15.35 27.47
CA GLY A 412 0.50 -14.03 28.08
C GLY A 412 0.78 -12.94 27.06
N ALA A 413 1.94 -12.31 27.17
CA ALA A 413 2.36 -11.20 26.33
C ALA A 413 3.35 -11.60 25.22
N ASN A 414 3.49 -12.87 24.87
CA ASN A 414 4.50 -13.35 23.93
C ASN A 414 4.39 -12.70 22.55
N GLU A 415 3.18 -12.31 22.11
CA GLU A 415 2.99 -11.55 20.87
C GLU A 415 3.75 -10.20 20.87
N LEU A 416 3.90 -9.56 22.03
CA LEU A 416 4.61 -8.29 22.19
C LEU A 416 6.14 -8.47 22.19
N LEU A 417 6.61 -9.68 22.45
CA LEU A 417 8.03 -10.05 22.55
C LEU A 417 8.61 -10.53 21.21
N ALA A 418 7.80 -10.61 20.16
CA ALA A 418 8.26 -11.08 18.85
C ALA A 418 9.55 -10.35 18.42
N THR A 419 10.60 -11.12 18.15
CA THR A 419 11.90 -10.58 17.74
C THR A 419 11.79 -9.93 16.36
N PRO A 420 12.28 -8.69 16.17
CA PRO A 420 12.31 -8.06 14.86
C PRO A 420 13.08 -8.89 13.83
N LEU A 421 12.48 -9.16 12.67
CA LEU A 421 13.11 -9.91 11.59
C LEU A 421 14.15 -9.10 10.82
N ILE A 422 13.98 -7.80 10.76
CA ILE A 422 14.84 -6.87 10.03
C ILE A 422 15.16 -5.66 10.90
N SER A 423 16.29 -5.01 10.61
CA SER A 423 16.58 -3.67 11.12
C SER A 423 15.76 -2.64 10.31
N GLY A 424 15.20 -1.64 10.96
CA GLY A 424 14.39 -0.61 10.32
C GLY A 424 12.89 -0.83 10.49
N THR A 425 12.13 0.01 9.82
CA THR A 425 10.67 0.07 9.92
C THR A 425 10.02 -0.35 8.63
N ALA A 426 8.84 -0.95 8.74
CA ALA A 426 8.03 -1.38 7.62
C ALA A 426 6.54 -1.26 7.98
N SER A 427 5.70 -1.32 6.97
CA SER A 427 4.24 -1.42 7.10
C SER A 427 3.72 -2.27 5.95
N GLU A 428 2.53 -2.09 5.49
CA GLU A 428 1.91 -2.80 4.36
C GLU A 428 2.89 -3.76 3.66
N LEU A 429 2.90 -4.99 4.15
CA LEU A 429 3.87 -6.01 3.74
C LEU A 429 3.31 -6.89 2.64
N SER A 430 4.14 -7.30 1.69
CA SER A 430 3.87 -8.44 0.84
C SER A 430 4.96 -9.48 0.99
N VAL A 431 4.58 -10.68 1.36
CA VAL A 431 5.49 -11.82 1.50
C VAL A 431 5.05 -12.94 0.56
N HIS A 432 6.00 -13.50 -0.15
CA HIS A 432 5.82 -14.57 -1.10
C HIS A 432 6.91 -15.63 -0.93
N PHE A 433 6.58 -16.90 -1.09
CA PHE A 433 7.56 -17.96 -1.23
C PHE A 433 7.71 -18.33 -2.71
N ASP A 434 8.84 -17.95 -3.30
CA ASP A 434 9.17 -18.32 -4.66
C ASP A 434 9.73 -19.74 -4.70
N ALA A 435 8.94 -20.67 -5.23
CA ALA A 435 9.29 -22.08 -5.33
C ALA A 435 10.43 -22.35 -6.35
N GLU A 436 10.62 -21.49 -7.35
CA GLU A 436 11.66 -21.66 -8.35
C GLU A 436 13.05 -21.37 -7.76
N SER A 437 13.20 -20.24 -7.07
CA SER A 437 14.44 -19.90 -6.39
C SER A 437 14.58 -20.55 -5.01
N ASN A 438 13.51 -21.16 -4.48
CA ASN A 438 13.42 -21.69 -3.11
C ASN A 438 13.77 -20.59 -2.09
N ARG A 439 13.14 -19.41 -2.22
CA ARG A 439 13.39 -18.24 -1.36
C ARG A 439 12.10 -17.59 -0.92
N TRP A 440 12.13 -17.07 0.28
CA TRP A 440 11.15 -16.12 0.76
C TRP A 440 11.49 -14.73 0.21
N GLN A 441 10.49 -14.03 -0.27
CA GLN A 441 10.56 -12.67 -0.79
C GLN A 441 9.69 -11.77 0.08
N LEU A 442 10.18 -10.60 0.44
CA LEU A 442 9.48 -9.58 1.22
C LEU A 442 9.60 -8.24 0.50
N VAL A 443 8.46 -7.67 0.15
CA VAL A 443 8.36 -6.33 -0.45
C VAL A 443 7.61 -5.42 0.51
N TYR A 444 8.09 -4.20 0.69
CA TYR A 444 7.48 -3.17 1.54
C TYR A 444 8.02 -1.78 1.22
N LEU A 445 7.29 -0.73 1.65
CA LEU A 445 7.78 0.65 1.60
C LEU A 445 8.72 0.91 2.78
N ASP A 446 10.00 1.14 2.50
CA ASP A 446 10.98 1.68 3.44
C ASP A 446 10.88 3.20 3.46
N THR A 447 10.22 3.75 4.47
CA THR A 447 9.96 5.19 4.58
C THR A 447 11.22 6.02 4.86
N VAL A 448 12.26 5.41 5.41
CA VAL A 448 13.54 6.07 5.65
C VAL A 448 14.32 6.24 4.36
N ARG A 449 14.32 5.18 3.52
CA ARG A 449 14.96 5.19 2.19
C ARG A 449 14.13 5.87 1.13
N GLN A 450 12.85 6.10 1.36
CA GLN A 450 11.89 6.56 0.35
C GLN A 450 11.86 5.60 -0.86
N GLN A 451 11.80 4.29 -0.58
CA GLN A 451 11.86 3.24 -1.59
C GLN A 451 10.89 2.11 -1.26
N ILE A 452 10.27 1.53 -2.29
CA ILE A 452 9.70 0.19 -2.18
C ILE A 452 10.85 -0.78 -2.44
N VAL A 453 11.10 -1.68 -1.50
CA VAL A 453 12.30 -2.53 -1.49
C VAL A 453 11.94 -4.00 -1.48
N LEU A 454 12.84 -4.82 -2.02
CA LEU A 454 12.82 -6.29 -1.97
C LEU A 454 13.90 -6.79 -1.02
N ARG A 455 13.56 -7.75 -0.17
CA ARG A 455 14.48 -8.58 0.60
C ARG A 455 14.19 -10.04 0.37
N THR A 456 15.17 -10.91 0.54
CA THR A 456 15.02 -12.36 0.45
C THR A 456 15.61 -13.07 1.65
N ALA A 457 15.09 -14.27 1.95
CA ALA A 457 15.61 -15.15 2.99
C ALA A 457 15.45 -16.62 2.60
N ALA A 458 16.23 -17.52 3.21
CA ALA A 458 16.08 -18.96 3.02
C ALA A 458 14.87 -19.51 3.77
N ASP A 459 14.62 -19.01 4.98
CA ASP A 459 13.51 -19.37 5.86
C ASP A 459 12.85 -18.12 6.41
N PRO A 460 11.57 -18.19 6.82
CA PRO A 460 10.82 -17.02 7.28
C PRO A 460 11.43 -16.38 8.54
N GLN A 461 12.00 -17.20 9.44
CA GLN A 461 12.74 -16.75 10.63
C GLN A 461 14.23 -16.54 10.37
N GLY A 462 14.69 -16.73 9.13
CA GLY A 462 16.09 -16.64 8.76
C GLY A 462 16.62 -15.21 8.69
N THR A 463 17.89 -15.09 8.29
CA THR A 463 18.50 -13.79 8.02
C THR A 463 18.02 -13.25 6.69
N TRP A 464 17.28 -12.15 6.73
CA TRP A 464 16.84 -11.41 5.55
C TRP A 464 17.97 -10.57 4.99
N THR A 465 18.10 -10.52 3.67
CA THR A 465 19.13 -9.74 2.98
C THR A 465 18.98 -8.24 3.25
N GLU A 466 20.02 -7.46 2.94
CA GLU A 466 19.88 -6.01 2.83
C GLU A 466 18.82 -5.65 1.77
N PRO A 467 18.12 -4.50 1.95
CA PRO A 467 17.06 -4.10 1.03
C PRO A 467 17.63 -3.70 -0.33
N VAL A 468 16.98 -4.16 -1.38
CA VAL A 468 17.26 -3.77 -2.76
C VAL A 468 16.09 -2.95 -3.29
N ALA A 469 16.37 -1.77 -3.84
CA ALA A 469 15.33 -0.89 -4.35
C ALA A 469 14.63 -1.50 -5.58
N LEU A 470 13.30 -1.53 -5.53
CA LEU A 470 12.44 -1.76 -6.69
C LEU A 470 11.93 -0.41 -7.24
N ILE A 471 11.43 0.46 -6.38
CA ILE A 471 10.85 1.75 -6.75
C ILE A 471 11.47 2.83 -5.88
N ASN A 472 11.94 3.92 -6.51
CA ASN A 472 12.27 5.16 -5.80
C ASN A 472 11.06 6.08 -5.84
N THR A 473 10.69 6.68 -4.70
CA THR A 473 9.57 7.63 -4.67
C THR A 473 9.90 8.99 -5.29
N GLU A 474 11.17 9.24 -5.62
CA GLU A 474 11.55 10.37 -6.48
C GLU A 474 11.11 10.17 -7.92
N ASP A 475 11.28 8.93 -8.45
CA ASP A 475 10.88 8.54 -9.79
C ASP A 475 9.38 8.26 -9.88
N TYR A 476 8.79 7.76 -8.80
CA TYR A 476 7.36 7.43 -8.69
C TYR A 476 6.75 8.15 -7.49
N PRO A 477 6.48 9.46 -7.60
CA PRO A 477 6.00 10.27 -6.50
C PRO A 477 4.72 9.72 -5.88
N THR A 478 4.69 9.73 -4.56
CA THR A 478 3.55 9.26 -3.75
C THR A 478 3.23 7.77 -3.87
N ALA A 479 4.14 6.96 -4.45
CA ALA A 479 3.97 5.51 -4.51
C ALA A 479 4.05 4.87 -3.11
N TYR A 480 3.23 3.86 -2.88
CA TYR A 480 3.22 3.04 -1.67
C TYR A 480 2.66 1.64 -1.94
N GLY A 481 2.67 0.79 -0.93
CA GLY A 481 2.32 -0.62 -1.07
C GLY A 481 3.50 -1.42 -1.59
N GLY A 482 3.26 -2.28 -2.56
CA GLY A 482 4.20 -3.23 -3.14
C GLY A 482 3.72 -4.65 -2.85
N PHE A 483 2.68 -5.13 -3.61
CA PHE A 483 2.07 -6.42 -3.35
C PHE A 483 2.38 -7.38 -4.48
N ILE A 484 3.15 -8.43 -4.17
CA ILE A 484 3.64 -9.43 -5.11
C ILE A 484 2.46 -10.20 -5.71
N HIS A 485 2.46 -10.38 -7.02
CA HIS A 485 1.52 -11.26 -7.68
C HIS A 485 1.87 -12.72 -7.37
N PRO A 486 0.90 -13.59 -6.98
CA PRO A 486 1.19 -14.95 -6.48
C PRO A 486 1.81 -15.88 -7.54
N TRP A 487 1.74 -15.55 -8.82
CA TRP A 487 2.37 -16.29 -9.91
C TRP A 487 3.70 -15.68 -10.37
N SER A 488 4.25 -14.73 -9.62
CA SER A 488 5.64 -14.28 -9.83
C SER A 488 6.59 -15.41 -9.50
N THR A 489 7.54 -15.69 -10.38
CA THR A 489 8.51 -16.76 -10.20
C THR A 489 9.89 -16.38 -10.72
N GLY A 490 10.93 -16.90 -10.06
CA GLY A 490 12.29 -16.82 -10.53
C GLY A 490 12.76 -15.39 -10.80
N LYS A 491 12.91 -15.04 -12.08
CA LYS A 491 13.43 -13.75 -12.50
C LYS A 491 12.38 -12.69 -12.83
N ASP A 492 11.12 -13.05 -12.83
CA ASP A 492 10.01 -12.17 -13.21
C ASP A 492 9.13 -11.88 -11.98
N LEU A 493 9.38 -10.73 -11.36
CA LEU A 493 8.63 -10.27 -10.20
C LEU A 493 7.58 -9.23 -10.64
N TYR A 494 6.33 -9.65 -10.70
CA TYR A 494 5.19 -8.75 -10.89
C TYR A 494 4.61 -8.34 -9.55
N PHE A 495 4.31 -7.06 -9.40
CA PHE A 495 3.73 -6.53 -8.16
C PHE A 495 2.90 -5.27 -8.43
N THR A 496 1.92 -5.03 -7.60
CA THR A 496 1.15 -3.80 -7.65
C THR A 496 1.72 -2.74 -6.73
N ILE A 497 1.59 -1.48 -7.12
CA ILE A 497 1.79 -0.31 -6.27
C ILE A 497 0.58 0.60 -6.38
N SER A 498 0.39 1.44 -5.36
CA SER A 498 -0.59 2.52 -5.39
C SER A 498 0.11 3.87 -5.44
N ALA A 499 -0.52 4.86 -6.05
CA ALA A 499 -0.05 6.24 -6.01
C ALA A 499 -1.11 7.13 -5.36
N TRP A 500 -0.75 7.80 -4.26
CA TRP A 500 -1.69 8.62 -3.50
C TRP A 500 -2.37 9.72 -4.31
N ASN A 501 -1.61 10.40 -5.18
CA ASN A 501 -2.15 11.52 -5.96
C ASN A 501 -3.24 11.09 -6.95
N SER A 502 -3.07 9.95 -7.61
CA SER A 502 -4.09 9.38 -8.51
C SER A 502 -5.10 8.52 -7.76
N TYR A 503 -4.75 8.06 -6.57
CA TYR A 503 -5.50 7.09 -5.76
C TYR A 503 -5.95 5.89 -6.58
N ASN A 504 -4.98 5.29 -7.30
CA ASN A 504 -5.20 4.15 -8.19
C ASN A 504 -4.02 3.19 -8.15
N VAL A 505 -4.27 1.96 -8.62
CA VAL A 505 -3.35 0.83 -8.59
C VAL A 505 -2.69 0.64 -9.94
N TYR A 506 -1.42 0.33 -9.93
CA TYR A 506 -0.56 0.11 -11.10
C TYR A 506 0.16 -1.22 -10.98
N LEU A 507 0.29 -1.95 -12.09
CA LEU A 507 1.10 -3.16 -12.18
C LEU A 507 2.52 -2.80 -12.61
N MET A 508 3.48 -3.28 -11.84
CA MET A 508 4.91 -3.15 -12.08
C MET A 508 5.53 -4.50 -12.40
N HIS A 509 6.59 -4.51 -13.19
CA HIS A 509 7.40 -5.68 -13.49
C HIS A 509 8.86 -5.39 -13.17
N ALA A 510 9.47 -6.19 -12.31
CA ALA A 510 10.90 -6.17 -12.04
C ALA A 510 11.55 -7.44 -12.57
N LYS A 511 12.61 -7.28 -13.35
CA LYS A 511 13.49 -8.38 -13.77
C LYS A 511 14.61 -8.55 -12.75
N LEU A 512 14.76 -9.77 -12.24
CA LEU A 512 15.83 -10.18 -11.34
C LEU A 512 16.90 -10.95 -12.12
N LYS A 513 18.18 -10.86 -11.69
CA LYS A 513 19.31 -11.56 -12.33
C LYS A 513 19.49 -12.96 -11.77
#